data_8c1112e36c366ed13dcc93eb9dc77db6
#
_entry.id   8c1112e36c366ed13dcc93eb9dc77db6
#
_cell.length_a   1.000
_cell.length_b   1.000
_cell.length_c   1.000
_cell.angle_alpha   90.00
_cell.angle_beta   90.00
_cell.angle_gamma   90.00
#
_symmetry.space_group_name_H-M   'P 1'
#
loop_
_entity.id
_entity.type
_entity.pdbx_description
1 polymer ?
#
loop_
_entity_poly.entity_id
_entity_poly.type
_entity_poly.pdbx_seq_one_letter_code
_entity_poly.pdbx_strand_id
1 'polypeptide(L)'
;MTLRINWSLTPINLGEVDYLQTYEAMQKFTAERTPGTSDQLWLCEHPAVYTQGLAGRAEHIFNPGTIPVVQTNRGGQVTYHGPGQVVAYPLMDLKRAGYFIKEYVYRIEEAVIRTLLHFGVTGHRVAGAPGIYVRLDDPAGHAVLAQRPVKKDIIRDEEVVIPEEAVIPGQAVVIPDQAVVIPGQAVVIPGLTRDPVPGEHWIADQVRNDKPTGAAINAPDFTGLGKIAALGIKVSRNCTYHGVALNVAMDLKPYSRINPCGYAGLQTVDLSTIGVHVGWAEAADILGQRLASQLEP
;
A
#
# COMPACT_ATOMS: atom_id res chain seq x y z
N MET A 1 8.06 -2.54 -33.46
CA MET A 1 9.31 -2.28 -32.71
C MET A 1 8.89 -1.81 -31.32
N THR A 2 8.82 -2.73 -30.35
CA THR A 2 8.37 -2.41 -28.98
C THR A 2 9.55 -1.76 -28.27
N LEU A 3 9.45 -0.46 -28.00
CA LEU A 3 10.41 0.25 -27.15
C LEU A 3 10.34 -0.39 -25.75
N ARG A 4 11.33 -1.19 -25.39
CA ARG A 4 11.53 -1.60 -24.00
C ARG A 4 11.90 -0.34 -23.24
N ILE A 5 10.97 0.20 -22.47
CA ILE A 5 11.25 1.24 -21.49
C ILE A 5 12.21 0.59 -20.49
N ASN A 6 13.41 1.12 -20.37
CA ASN A 6 14.37 0.64 -19.38
C ASN A 6 13.88 1.12 -18.01
N TRP A 7 13.13 0.27 -17.31
CA TRP A 7 12.66 0.54 -15.96
C TRP A 7 13.83 0.41 -15.00
N SER A 8 14.11 1.46 -14.26
CA SER A 8 15.06 1.42 -13.16
C SER A 8 14.51 2.32 -12.05
N LEU A 9 14.00 1.70 -10.99
CA LEU A 9 13.59 2.41 -9.79
C LEU A 9 14.74 2.38 -8.79
N THR A 10 15.65 3.34 -8.88
CA THR A 10 16.80 3.42 -7.98
C THR A 10 16.40 4.10 -6.67
N PRO A 11 16.64 3.47 -5.51
CA PRO A 11 16.39 4.10 -4.21
C PRO A 11 17.25 5.35 -4.00
N ILE A 12 16.64 6.42 -3.52
CA ILE A 12 17.28 7.69 -3.15
C ILE A 12 17.20 7.81 -1.63
N ASN A 13 18.34 7.73 -0.97
CA ASN A 13 18.41 7.91 0.49
C ASN A 13 18.47 9.41 0.81
N LEU A 14 17.45 9.90 1.54
CA LEU A 14 17.33 11.29 1.97
C LEU A 14 17.88 11.51 3.40
N GLY A 15 18.21 10.42 4.13
CA GLY A 15 18.57 10.49 5.53
C GLY A 15 17.42 10.91 6.45
N GLU A 16 17.74 11.58 7.56
CA GLU A 16 16.74 12.18 8.44
C GLU A 16 16.23 13.49 7.85
N VAL A 17 14.91 13.56 7.60
CA VAL A 17 14.24 14.71 6.97
C VAL A 17 12.94 15.06 7.69
N ASP A 18 12.60 16.35 7.73
CA ASP A 18 11.33 16.82 8.28
C ASP A 18 10.14 16.24 7.49
N TYR A 19 9.13 15.77 8.24
CA TYR A 19 7.98 15.12 7.63
C TYR A 19 7.17 16.08 6.74
N LEU A 20 6.88 17.30 7.22
CA LEU A 20 6.02 18.24 6.50
C LEU A 20 6.67 18.69 5.19
N GLN A 21 7.97 19.01 5.23
CA GLN A 21 8.73 19.39 4.05
C GLN A 21 8.78 18.25 3.03
N THR A 22 8.96 17.01 3.49
CA THR A 22 8.98 15.83 2.64
C THR A 22 7.60 15.58 2.02
N TYR A 23 6.53 15.76 2.81
CA TYR A 23 5.16 15.64 2.32
C TYR A 23 4.83 16.67 1.24
N GLU A 24 5.19 17.93 1.44
CA GLU A 24 5.03 18.99 0.45
C GLU A 24 5.84 18.70 -0.82
N ALA A 25 7.08 18.21 -0.68
CA ALA A 25 7.92 17.80 -1.80
C ALA A 25 7.31 16.66 -2.63
N MET A 26 6.74 15.64 -1.97
CA MET A 26 6.02 14.55 -2.66
C MET A 26 4.81 15.06 -3.43
N GLN A 27 4.02 15.97 -2.82
CA GLN A 27 2.85 16.56 -3.48
C GLN A 27 3.27 17.38 -4.71
N LYS A 28 4.29 18.23 -4.56
CA LYS A 28 4.84 19.03 -5.65
C LYS A 28 5.35 18.14 -6.78
N PHE A 29 6.21 17.16 -6.48
CA PHE A 29 6.72 16.22 -7.47
C PHE A 29 5.59 15.53 -8.24
N THR A 30 4.56 15.05 -7.51
CA THR A 30 3.41 14.38 -8.12
C THR A 30 2.57 15.32 -8.99
N ALA A 31 2.41 16.58 -8.56
CA ALA A 31 1.64 17.60 -9.29
C ALA A 31 2.34 18.05 -10.58
N GLU A 32 3.66 18.14 -10.56
CA GLU A 32 4.50 18.61 -11.67
C GLU A 32 4.89 17.50 -12.67
N ARG A 33 4.51 16.25 -12.39
CA ARG A 33 4.83 15.12 -13.29
C ARG A 33 4.30 15.32 -14.70
N THR A 34 5.13 14.96 -15.65
CA THR A 34 4.83 14.83 -17.08
C THR A 34 4.97 13.37 -17.52
N PRO A 35 4.51 12.98 -18.69
CA PRO A 35 4.72 11.61 -19.21
C PRO A 35 6.19 11.17 -19.27
N GLY A 36 7.13 12.12 -19.38
CA GLY A 36 8.57 11.86 -19.38
C GLY A 36 9.22 11.84 -18.00
N THR A 37 8.48 12.17 -16.93
CA THR A 37 9.04 12.20 -15.56
C THR A 37 9.29 10.78 -15.06
N SER A 38 10.53 10.46 -14.71
CA SER A 38 10.89 9.15 -14.13
C SER A 38 10.24 8.93 -12.77
N ASP A 39 9.99 7.66 -12.44
CA ASP A 39 9.56 7.27 -11.10
C ASP A 39 10.74 7.39 -10.14
N GLN A 40 10.41 7.62 -8.85
CA GLN A 40 11.40 7.75 -7.80
C GLN A 40 11.01 6.89 -6.59
N LEU A 41 12.00 6.42 -5.86
CA LEU A 41 11.84 5.74 -4.58
C LEU A 41 12.68 6.47 -3.54
N TRP A 42 12.02 7.20 -2.66
CA TRP A 42 12.70 7.92 -1.58
C TRP A 42 12.71 7.06 -0.31
N LEU A 43 13.87 6.97 0.33
CA LEU A 43 14.07 6.34 1.62
C LEU A 43 14.49 7.39 2.62
N CYS A 44 13.84 7.44 3.76
CA CYS A 44 14.16 8.43 4.79
C CYS A 44 13.79 7.93 6.18
N GLU A 45 14.16 8.73 7.15
CA GLU A 45 13.75 8.68 8.54
C GLU A 45 13.17 10.05 8.91
N HIS A 46 12.23 10.10 9.84
CA HIS A 46 11.63 11.36 10.29
C HIS A 46 11.86 11.58 11.78
N PRO A 47 11.99 12.83 12.23
CA PRO A 47 11.77 13.16 13.63
C PRO A 47 10.40 12.70 14.10
N ALA A 48 10.21 12.57 15.42
CA ALA A 48 8.95 12.11 16.01
C ALA A 48 7.75 12.91 15.52
N VAL A 49 6.79 12.25 14.88
CA VAL A 49 5.56 12.86 14.35
C VAL A 49 4.42 11.85 14.29
N TYR A 50 3.21 12.27 14.66
CA TYR A 50 1.99 11.55 14.33
C TYR A 50 1.44 12.05 13.00
N THR A 51 1.04 11.13 12.12
CA THR A 51 0.34 11.48 10.89
C THR A 51 -1.06 10.90 10.90
N GLN A 52 -2.05 11.73 10.60
CA GLN A 52 -3.44 11.34 10.54
C GLN A 52 -3.90 11.34 9.07
N GLY A 53 -4.32 10.18 8.58
CA GLY A 53 -4.80 10.02 7.21
C GLY A 53 -6.27 10.41 7.05
N LEU A 54 -6.81 10.24 5.84
CA LEU A 54 -8.20 10.63 5.48
C LEU A 54 -9.28 9.93 6.31
N ALA A 55 -9.02 8.72 6.81
CA ALA A 55 -9.94 8.01 7.70
C ALA A 55 -9.66 8.31 9.19
N GLY A 56 -8.77 9.27 9.46
CA GLY A 56 -8.35 9.62 10.81
C GLY A 56 -9.47 10.21 11.66
N ARG A 57 -9.59 9.74 12.91
CA ARG A 57 -10.53 10.24 13.90
C ARG A 57 -9.75 10.73 15.11
N ALA A 58 -10.16 11.87 15.67
CA ALA A 58 -9.50 12.45 16.85
C ALA A 58 -9.50 11.51 18.06
N GLU A 59 -10.54 10.67 18.20
CA GLU A 59 -10.69 9.68 19.27
C GLU A 59 -9.60 8.60 19.31
N HIS A 60 -8.84 8.45 18.21
CA HIS A 60 -7.72 7.52 18.12
C HIS A 60 -6.38 8.15 18.53
N ILE A 61 -6.38 9.39 18.99
CA ILE A 61 -5.20 10.07 19.54
C ILE A 61 -5.53 10.46 20.99
N PHE A 62 -5.00 9.72 21.97
CA PHE A 62 -5.35 9.92 23.36
C PHE A 62 -4.59 11.06 24.01
N ASN A 63 -3.27 11.08 23.80
CA ASN A 63 -2.37 12.10 24.36
C ASN A 63 -1.08 12.21 23.52
N PRO A 64 -1.05 13.07 22.53
CA PRO A 64 0.14 13.19 21.69
C PRO A 64 1.36 13.78 22.44
N GLY A 65 1.15 14.41 23.59
CA GLY A 65 2.20 15.10 24.34
C GLY A 65 2.78 16.23 23.52
N THR A 66 4.11 16.29 23.42
CA THR A 66 4.85 17.29 22.62
C THR A 66 5.07 16.87 21.17
N ILE A 67 4.68 15.64 20.79
CA ILE A 67 4.87 15.14 19.43
C ILE A 67 3.81 15.79 18.52
N PRO A 68 4.24 16.46 17.42
CA PRO A 68 3.29 17.10 16.51
C PRO A 68 2.36 16.10 15.83
N VAL A 69 1.14 16.56 15.55
CA VAL A 69 0.12 15.79 14.80
C VAL A 69 -0.11 16.48 13.45
N VAL A 70 0.23 15.81 12.37
CA VAL A 70 0.09 16.34 11.00
C VAL A 70 -1.09 15.66 10.30
N GLN A 71 -2.04 16.48 9.83
CA GLN A 71 -3.13 16.03 8.97
C GLN A 71 -2.60 15.79 7.56
N THR A 72 -2.91 14.63 6.99
CA THR A 72 -2.42 14.25 5.66
C THR A 72 -3.56 13.72 4.80
N ASN A 73 -3.31 13.60 3.51
CA ASN A 73 -4.26 13.03 2.56
C ASN A 73 -3.94 11.57 2.16
N ARG A 74 -3.04 10.89 2.90
CA ARG A 74 -2.82 9.46 2.73
C ARG A 74 -4.05 8.65 3.14
N GLY A 75 -4.15 7.44 2.65
CA GLY A 75 -5.14 6.48 3.15
C GLY A 75 -4.86 6.09 4.61
N GLY A 76 -5.88 5.54 5.27
CA GLY A 76 -5.78 5.02 6.63
C GLY A 76 -6.01 6.02 7.75
N GLN A 77 -5.80 5.56 8.97
CA GLN A 77 -5.99 6.25 10.23
C GLN A 77 -4.69 6.92 10.72
N VAL A 78 -4.56 7.11 12.04
CA VAL A 78 -3.36 7.64 12.67
C VAL A 78 -2.23 6.59 12.69
N THR A 79 -1.00 7.05 12.52
CA THR A 79 0.23 6.30 12.80
C THR A 79 1.30 7.22 13.37
N TYR A 80 2.41 6.65 13.79
CA TYR A 80 3.57 7.35 14.32
C TYR A 80 4.78 7.10 13.41
N HIS A 81 5.59 8.14 13.23
CA HIS A 81 6.91 8.07 12.63
C HIS A 81 7.93 8.65 13.61
N GLY A 82 9.13 8.09 13.64
CA GLY A 82 10.21 8.56 14.50
C GLY A 82 11.55 7.92 14.15
N PRO A 83 12.63 8.37 14.79
CA PRO A 83 13.97 7.81 14.60
C PRO A 83 13.99 6.27 14.78
N GLY A 84 14.76 5.59 13.95
CA GLY A 84 14.83 4.13 13.91
C GLY A 84 13.73 3.46 13.07
N GLN A 85 12.91 4.24 12.34
CA GLN A 85 11.92 3.72 11.39
C GLN A 85 12.38 4.00 9.94
N VAL A 86 12.43 2.99 9.09
CA VAL A 86 12.66 3.21 7.65
C VAL A 86 11.32 3.56 7.00
N VAL A 87 11.26 4.75 6.41
CA VAL A 87 10.11 5.19 5.63
C VAL A 87 10.47 5.21 4.16
N ALA A 88 9.67 4.54 3.34
CA ALA A 88 9.84 4.45 1.90
C ALA A 88 8.65 5.06 1.16
N TYR A 89 8.94 5.96 0.23
CA TYR A 89 7.98 6.66 -0.60
C TYR A 89 8.18 6.34 -2.09
N PRO A 90 7.51 5.31 -2.64
CA PRO A 90 7.54 5.05 -4.07
C PRO A 90 6.62 6.05 -4.80
N LEU A 91 7.20 6.94 -5.59
CA LEU A 91 6.53 7.97 -6.36
C LEU A 91 6.43 7.51 -7.82
N MET A 92 5.34 6.80 -8.13
CA MET A 92 5.21 6.04 -9.37
C MET A 92 4.01 6.48 -10.21
N ASP A 93 4.11 6.27 -11.51
CA ASP A 93 2.98 6.33 -12.43
C ASP A 93 2.43 4.92 -12.66
N LEU A 94 1.30 4.59 -12.01
CA LEU A 94 0.68 3.27 -12.09
C LEU A 94 0.17 2.92 -13.49
N LYS A 95 -0.24 3.94 -14.27
CA LYS A 95 -0.66 3.72 -15.66
C LYS A 95 0.51 3.26 -16.51
N ARG A 96 1.67 3.89 -16.33
CA ARG A 96 2.91 3.48 -17.02
C ARG A 96 3.41 2.13 -16.52
N ALA A 97 3.28 1.87 -15.21
CA ALA A 97 3.64 0.60 -14.60
C ALA A 97 2.72 -0.57 -15.02
N GLY A 98 1.53 -0.27 -15.55
CA GLY A 98 0.61 -1.28 -16.07
C GLY A 98 -0.13 -2.07 -15.00
N TYR A 99 -0.21 -1.59 -13.77
CA TYR A 99 -0.95 -2.26 -12.71
C TYR A 99 -1.80 -1.31 -11.86
N PHE A 100 -2.80 -1.88 -11.17
CA PHE A 100 -3.76 -1.14 -10.35
C PHE A 100 -3.31 -0.97 -8.90
N ILE A 101 -4.02 -0.13 -8.16
CA ILE A 101 -3.72 0.19 -6.75
C ILE A 101 -3.64 -1.07 -5.87
N LYS A 102 -4.53 -2.05 -6.07
CA LYS A 102 -4.54 -3.28 -5.25
C LYS A 102 -3.26 -4.10 -5.47
N GLU A 103 -2.79 -4.19 -6.70
CA GLU A 103 -1.52 -4.84 -7.03
C GLU A 103 -0.34 -4.06 -6.48
N TYR A 104 -0.36 -2.73 -6.61
CA TYR A 104 0.67 -1.86 -6.03
C TYR A 104 0.81 -2.06 -4.52
N VAL A 105 -0.31 -2.07 -3.78
CA VAL A 105 -0.31 -2.36 -2.34
C VAL A 105 0.28 -3.75 -2.07
N TYR A 106 -0.16 -4.76 -2.81
CA TYR A 106 0.33 -6.14 -2.67
C TYR A 106 1.86 -6.22 -2.89
N ARG A 107 2.38 -5.55 -3.92
CA ARG A 107 3.80 -5.53 -4.25
C ARG A 107 4.64 -4.85 -3.17
N ILE A 108 4.15 -3.75 -2.59
CA ILE A 108 4.80 -3.10 -1.43
C ILE A 108 4.81 -4.04 -0.22
N GLU A 109 3.68 -4.66 0.11
CA GLU A 109 3.60 -5.63 1.20
C GLU A 109 4.55 -6.81 0.98
N GLU A 110 4.65 -7.31 -0.27
CA GLU A 110 5.59 -8.37 -0.63
C GLU A 110 7.06 -7.93 -0.46
N ALA A 111 7.40 -6.71 -0.83
CA ALA A 111 8.74 -6.17 -0.61
C ALA A 111 9.11 -6.16 0.88
N VAL A 112 8.18 -5.73 1.75
CA VAL A 112 8.40 -5.77 3.20
C VAL A 112 8.55 -7.21 3.71
N ILE A 113 7.69 -8.14 3.27
CA ILE A 113 7.79 -9.57 3.66
C ILE A 113 9.15 -10.12 3.26
N ARG A 114 9.63 -9.84 2.06
CA ARG A 114 10.95 -10.29 1.59
C ARG A 114 12.11 -9.61 2.31
N THR A 115 11.92 -8.37 2.77
CA THR A 115 12.88 -7.68 3.64
C THR A 115 12.96 -8.36 5.00
N LEU A 116 11.82 -8.66 5.62
CA LEU A 116 11.77 -9.37 6.88
C LEU A 116 12.39 -10.78 6.77
N LEU A 117 12.09 -11.49 5.68
CA LEU A 117 12.66 -12.83 5.42
C LEU A 117 14.19 -12.77 5.29
N HIS A 118 14.76 -11.72 4.71
CA HIS A 118 16.21 -11.51 4.67
C HIS A 118 16.82 -11.48 6.07
N PHE A 119 16.08 -10.94 7.04
CA PHE A 119 16.48 -10.89 8.46
C PHE A 119 16.00 -12.11 9.29
N GLY A 120 15.51 -13.17 8.63
CA GLY A 120 15.05 -14.39 9.30
C GLY A 120 13.68 -14.26 9.98
N VAL A 121 12.89 -13.25 9.63
CA VAL A 121 11.55 -12.98 10.20
C VAL A 121 10.46 -13.29 9.17
N THR A 122 9.42 -13.97 9.61
CA THR A 122 8.25 -14.26 8.77
C THR A 122 7.20 -13.16 8.90
N GLY A 123 7.01 -12.40 7.83
CA GLY A 123 5.98 -11.36 7.74
C GLY A 123 4.64 -11.91 7.25
N HIS A 124 3.56 -11.43 7.83
CA HIS A 124 2.19 -11.88 7.53
C HIS A 124 1.30 -10.71 7.09
N ARG A 125 0.38 -11.00 6.15
CA ARG A 125 -0.74 -10.12 5.82
C ARG A 125 -1.96 -10.50 6.65
N VAL A 126 -2.72 -9.50 7.10
CA VAL A 126 -4.01 -9.70 7.77
C VAL A 126 -5.12 -9.17 6.87
N ALA A 127 -6.12 -9.99 6.60
CA ALA A 127 -7.23 -9.62 5.73
C ALA A 127 -7.96 -8.38 6.27
N GLY A 128 -8.18 -7.38 5.40
CA GLY A 128 -8.86 -6.12 5.79
C GLY A 128 -7.99 -5.11 6.56
N ALA A 129 -6.73 -5.46 6.90
CA ALA A 129 -5.82 -4.60 7.66
C ALA A 129 -4.48 -4.43 6.93
N PRO A 130 -4.35 -3.49 5.97
CA PRO A 130 -3.12 -3.26 5.24
C PRO A 130 -1.92 -3.00 6.17
N GLY A 131 -0.77 -3.56 5.79
CA GLY A 131 0.46 -3.54 6.56
C GLY A 131 0.97 -4.94 6.83
N ILE A 132 2.15 -5.06 7.49
CA ILE A 132 2.76 -6.34 7.76
C ILE A 132 2.83 -6.58 9.27
N TYR A 133 2.56 -7.82 9.63
CA TYR A 133 2.47 -8.31 11.00
C TYR A 133 3.44 -9.47 11.20
N VAL A 134 3.88 -9.67 12.44
CA VAL A 134 4.73 -10.79 12.83
C VAL A 134 4.10 -11.51 14.03
N ARG A 135 4.34 -12.80 14.14
CA ARG A 135 3.95 -13.56 15.33
C ARG A 135 4.85 -13.18 16.50
N LEU A 136 4.24 -12.91 17.64
CA LEU A 136 4.98 -12.46 18.83
C LEU A 136 5.65 -13.63 19.57
N ASP A 137 5.04 -14.82 19.49
CA ASP A 137 5.52 -16.06 20.11
C ASP A 137 6.59 -16.76 19.28
N ASP A 138 6.59 -16.57 17.96
CA ASP A 138 7.53 -17.20 17.02
C ASP A 138 7.73 -16.33 15.77
N PRO A 139 8.55 -15.27 15.86
CA PRO A 139 8.76 -14.37 14.73
C PRO A 139 9.42 -15.01 13.51
N ALA A 140 10.17 -16.08 13.69
CA ALA A 140 10.82 -16.84 12.62
C ALA A 140 9.97 -18.03 12.11
N GLY A 141 8.88 -18.34 12.78
CA GLY A 141 8.05 -19.51 12.52
C GLY A 141 7.36 -19.49 11.15
N HIS A 142 7.33 -20.65 10.50
CA HIS A 142 6.77 -20.82 9.16
C HIS A 142 5.27 -21.11 9.12
N ALA A 143 4.56 -21.07 10.25
CA ALA A 143 3.10 -21.24 10.26
C ALA A 143 2.45 -20.09 9.50
N VAL A 144 2.02 -20.36 8.28
CA VAL A 144 1.39 -19.38 7.38
C VAL A 144 0.02 -19.01 7.94
N LEU A 145 -0.14 -17.77 8.38
CA LEU A 145 -1.49 -17.20 8.50
C LEU A 145 -2.13 -17.22 7.10
N ALA A 146 -3.45 -17.47 7.05
CA ALA A 146 -4.17 -17.48 5.79
C ALA A 146 -3.81 -16.21 4.99
N GLN A 147 -3.00 -16.37 3.97
CA GLN A 147 -2.59 -15.27 3.12
C GLN A 147 -3.84 -14.71 2.45
N ARG A 148 -3.88 -13.39 2.32
CA ARG A 148 -4.89 -12.74 1.48
C ARG A 148 -4.84 -13.43 0.12
N PRO A 149 -5.93 -14.09 -0.33
CA PRO A 149 -5.92 -14.75 -1.62
C PRO A 149 -5.55 -13.71 -2.67
N VAL A 150 -4.44 -13.93 -3.37
CA VAL A 150 -4.16 -13.24 -4.61
C VAL A 150 -5.27 -13.70 -5.54
N LYS A 151 -6.21 -12.81 -5.87
CA LYS A 151 -7.09 -13.11 -7.00
C LYS A 151 -6.15 -13.32 -8.18
N LYS A 152 -6.05 -14.54 -8.66
CA LYS A 152 -5.42 -14.86 -9.95
C LYS A 152 -6.03 -14.07 -11.11
N ASP A 153 -7.17 -13.45 -10.88
CA ASP A 153 -7.98 -12.68 -11.81
C ASP A 153 -7.56 -11.21 -11.98
N ILE A 154 -6.40 -10.79 -11.41
CA ILE A 154 -5.72 -9.54 -11.80
C ILE A 154 -4.63 -9.86 -12.85
N ILE A 155 -4.69 -11.04 -13.40
CA ILE A 155 -3.85 -11.42 -14.52
C ILE A 155 -4.47 -10.77 -15.75
N ARG A 156 -3.65 -9.93 -16.41
CA ARG A 156 -3.68 -9.57 -17.83
C ARG A 156 -4.79 -10.29 -18.60
N ASP A 157 -5.54 -9.52 -19.36
CA ASP A 157 -6.42 -9.99 -20.43
C ASP A 157 -5.97 -11.35 -21.00
N GLU A 158 -6.45 -12.45 -20.43
CA GLU A 158 -6.69 -13.60 -21.27
C GLU A 158 -7.76 -13.11 -22.23
N GLU A 159 -7.39 -12.92 -23.49
CA GLU A 159 -8.35 -12.76 -24.58
C GLU A 159 -9.46 -13.74 -24.31
N VAL A 160 -10.64 -13.23 -23.95
CA VAL A 160 -11.84 -14.06 -23.91
C VAL A 160 -12.09 -14.43 -25.37
N VAL A 161 -11.55 -15.57 -25.79
CA VAL A 161 -11.84 -16.14 -27.09
C VAL A 161 -13.29 -16.61 -27.02
N ILE A 162 -14.21 -15.75 -27.47
CA ILE A 162 -15.60 -16.12 -27.68
C ILE A 162 -15.58 -17.03 -28.90
N PRO A 163 -15.98 -18.30 -28.79
CA PRO A 163 -16.09 -19.17 -29.96
C PRO A 163 -16.96 -18.49 -31.02
N GLU A 164 -16.51 -18.49 -32.26
CA GLU A 164 -17.24 -17.86 -33.39
C GLU A 164 -18.71 -18.30 -33.49
N GLU A 165 -19.01 -19.52 -33.01
CA GLU A 165 -20.33 -20.11 -32.95
C GLU A 165 -21.29 -19.49 -31.90
N ALA A 166 -20.74 -18.69 -30.94
CA ALA A 166 -21.53 -18.02 -29.90
C ALA A 166 -21.92 -16.58 -30.28
N VAL A 167 -21.43 -16.07 -31.41
CA VAL A 167 -21.71 -14.71 -31.89
C VAL A 167 -22.91 -14.71 -32.84
N ILE A 168 -24.07 -14.31 -32.33
CA ILE A 168 -25.25 -14.06 -33.17
C ILE A 168 -25.17 -12.62 -33.66
N PRO A 169 -25.12 -12.36 -34.99
CA PRO A 169 -25.05 -10.99 -35.50
C PRO A 169 -26.22 -10.14 -34.99
N GLY A 170 -25.89 -9.02 -34.33
CA GLY A 170 -26.87 -8.06 -33.83
C GLY A 170 -27.42 -8.32 -32.42
N GLN A 171 -26.98 -9.35 -31.71
CA GLN A 171 -27.31 -9.56 -30.31
C GLN A 171 -26.13 -9.36 -29.37
N ALA A 172 -26.40 -8.76 -28.20
CA ALA A 172 -25.41 -8.60 -27.14
C ALA A 172 -25.17 -9.95 -26.44
N VAL A 173 -23.91 -10.35 -26.31
CA VAL A 173 -23.51 -11.51 -25.51
C VAL A 173 -23.32 -11.04 -24.06
N VAL A 174 -24.18 -11.52 -23.17
CA VAL A 174 -24.11 -11.24 -21.73
C VAL A 174 -23.39 -12.39 -21.04
N ILE A 175 -22.22 -12.13 -20.50
CA ILE A 175 -21.50 -13.08 -19.65
C ILE A 175 -21.80 -12.67 -18.20
N PRO A 176 -22.35 -13.54 -17.35
CA PRO A 176 -22.63 -13.22 -15.95
C PRO A 176 -21.36 -12.72 -15.25
N ASP A 177 -21.44 -11.57 -14.58
CA ASP A 177 -20.37 -10.88 -13.85
C ASP A 177 -19.19 -10.35 -14.70
N GLN A 178 -19.34 -10.23 -16.03
CA GLN A 178 -18.31 -9.69 -16.93
C GLN A 178 -18.86 -8.60 -17.86
N ALA A 179 -17.96 -7.91 -18.55
CA ALA A 179 -18.32 -6.85 -19.49
C ALA A 179 -19.14 -7.36 -20.68
N VAL A 180 -20.11 -6.58 -21.12
CA VAL A 180 -20.89 -6.89 -22.34
C VAL A 180 -20.10 -6.36 -23.55
N VAL A 181 -19.74 -7.26 -24.47
CA VAL A 181 -19.04 -6.91 -25.71
C VAL A 181 -20.03 -6.90 -26.86
N ILE A 182 -20.17 -5.76 -27.54
CA ILE A 182 -20.93 -5.60 -28.76
C ILE A 182 -19.95 -5.40 -29.92
N PRO A 183 -19.94 -6.25 -30.95
CA PRO A 183 -19.04 -6.11 -32.09
C PRO A 183 -19.21 -4.72 -32.75
N GLY A 184 -18.13 -3.94 -32.79
CA GLY A 184 -18.08 -2.62 -33.44
C GLY A 184 -18.50 -1.42 -32.57
N GLN A 185 -18.76 -1.62 -31.24
CA GLN A 185 -19.06 -0.54 -30.29
C GLN A 185 -18.18 -0.60 -29.04
N ALA A 186 -18.11 0.50 -28.30
CA ALA A 186 -17.37 0.57 -27.03
C ALA A 186 -17.94 -0.43 -26.01
N VAL A 187 -17.05 -0.98 -25.18
CA VAL A 187 -17.41 -1.92 -24.10
C VAL A 187 -18.33 -1.22 -23.10
N VAL A 188 -19.52 -1.74 -22.85
CA VAL A 188 -20.46 -1.27 -21.85
C VAL A 188 -20.37 -2.17 -20.60
N ILE A 189 -19.97 -1.60 -19.48
CA ILE A 189 -19.92 -2.32 -18.20
C ILE A 189 -21.21 -2.00 -17.43
N PRO A 190 -22.08 -2.99 -17.12
CA PRO A 190 -23.28 -2.73 -16.33
C PRO A 190 -22.92 -2.19 -14.94
N GLY A 191 -23.46 -1.02 -14.58
CA GLY A 191 -23.19 -0.33 -13.31
C GLY A 191 -22.24 0.86 -13.38
N LEU A 192 -21.62 1.14 -14.52
CA LEU A 192 -20.79 2.32 -14.78
C LEU A 192 -21.49 3.31 -15.68
N THR A 193 -22.64 3.83 -15.26
CA THR A 193 -23.30 4.96 -15.93
C THR A 193 -23.10 6.22 -15.11
N ARG A 194 -21.93 6.82 -15.22
CA ARG A 194 -21.71 8.28 -15.02
C ARG A 194 -20.33 8.65 -15.51
N ASP A 195 -20.29 9.61 -16.40
CA ASP A 195 -19.05 10.32 -16.73
C ASP A 195 -18.47 10.94 -15.47
N PRO A 196 -17.13 10.83 -15.23
CA PRO A 196 -16.51 11.41 -14.06
C PRO A 196 -16.60 12.94 -14.13
N VAL A 197 -17.31 13.53 -13.18
CA VAL A 197 -17.28 14.96 -12.96
C VAL A 197 -15.89 15.36 -12.48
N PRO A 198 -15.22 16.36 -13.07
CA PRO A 198 -13.88 16.77 -12.64
C PRO A 198 -13.96 17.30 -11.20
N GLY A 199 -13.31 16.63 -10.25
CA GLY A 199 -13.15 17.10 -8.88
C GLY A 199 -13.61 16.15 -7.75
N GLU A 200 -14.25 15.03 -8.02
CA GLU A 200 -14.76 14.16 -6.95
C GLU A 200 -13.83 12.98 -6.59
N HIS A 201 -13.72 12.75 -5.28
CA HIS A 201 -12.81 11.85 -4.59
C HIS A 201 -13.15 10.35 -4.77
N TRP A 202 -12.52 9.68 -5.75
CA TRP A 202 -12.77 8.26 -6.05
C TRP A 202 -12.07 7.23 -5.14
N ILE A 203 -11.15 7.64 -4.28
CA ILE A 203 -10.22 6.70 -3.61
C ILE A 203 -10.75 6.18 -2.28
N ALA A 204 -11.56 6.94 -1.56
CA ALA A 204 -12.13 6.50 -0.29
C ALA A 204 -13.20 5.42 -0.46
N ASP A 205 -13.92 5.41 -1.58
CA ASP A 205 -15.03 4.48 -1.84
C ASP A 205 -14.58 3.14 -2.44
N GLN A 206 -13.51 3.10 -3.23
CA GLN A 206 -13.03 1.82 -3.78
C GLN A 206 -12.40 0.90 -2.72
N VAL A 207 -11.81 1.44 -1.67
CA VAL A 207 -11.36 0.63 -0.51
C VAL A 207 -12.54 0.23 0.38
N ARG A 208 -13.67 0.99 0.34
CA ARG A 208 -14.89 0.70 1.11
C ARG A 208 -15.91 -0.15 0.36
N ASN A 209 -15.88 -0.18 -0.97
CA ASN A 209 -16.91 -0.84 -1.80
C ASN A 209 -16.62 -2.31 -2.16
N ASP A 210 -15.62 -2.96 -1.54
CA ASP A 210 -15.69 -4.40 -1.40
C ASP A 210 -16.79 -4.72 -0.35
N LYS A 211 -18.05 -4.36 -0.63
CA LYS A 211 -19.18 -4.98 0.06
C LYS A 211 -19.15 -6.45 -0.34
N PRO A 212 -18.85 -7.37 0.61
CA PRO A 212 -18.97 -8.77 0.31
C PRO A 212 -20.44 -9.04 0.02
N THR A 213 -20.72 -9.66 -1.09
CA THR A 213 -21.97 -10.33 -1.31
C THR A 213 -22.12 -11.37 -0.18
N GLY A 214 -22.81 -11.00 0.90
CA GLY A 214 -23.43 -11.92 1.83
C GLY A 214 -22.61 -12.58 2.94
N ALA A 215 -21.30 -12.37 3.07
CA ALA A 215 -20.55 -12.82 4.24
C ALA A 215 -20.13 -11.60 5.09
N ALA A 216 -20.51 -11.55 6.35
CA ALA A 216 -19.98 -10.57 7.28
C ALA A 216 -18.45 -10.71 7.31
N ILE A 217 -17.72 -9.67 6.90
CA ILE A 217 -16.27 -9.63 7.12
C ILE A 217 -16.12 -9.49 8.65
N ASN A 218 -15.66 -10.54 9.30
CA ASN A 218 -15.27 -10.46 10.70
C ASN A 218 -14.17 -9.38 10.82
N ALA A 219 -14.21 -8.63 11.94
CA ALA A 219 -13.14 -7.69 12.26
C ALA A 219 -11.80 -8.41 12.17
N PRO A 220 -10.71 -7.72 11.71
CA PRO A 220 -9.39 -8.34 11.66
C PRO A 220 -8.99 -8.90 13.02
N ASP A 221 -8.50 -10.13 13.04
CA ASP A 221 -7.97 -10.77 14.25
C ASP A 221 -6.46 -10.53 14.33
N PHE A 222 -6.02 -9.88 15.40
CA PHE A 222 -4.62 -9.59 15.68
C PHE A 222 -4.07 -10.40 16.88
N THR A 223 -4.78 -11.42 17.31
CA THR A 223 -4.34 -12.24 18.46
C THR A 223 -2.97 -12.85 18.20
N GLY A 224 -2.03 -12.60 19.12
CA GLY A 224 -0.65 -13.06 18.98
C GLY A 224 0.19 -12.39 17.89
N LEU A 225 -0.31 -11.29 17.31
CA LEU A 225 0.36 -10.56 16.25
C LEU A 225 0.84 -9.17 16.70
N GLY A 226 2.01 -8.77 16.23
CA GLY A 226 2.53 -7.42 16.32
C GLY A 226 2.66 -6.78 14.94
N LYS A 227 2.22 -5.53 14.80
CA LYS A 227 2.39 -4.78 13.56
C LYS A 227 3.81 -4.25 13.48
N ILE A 228 4.57 -4.67 12.45
CA ILE A 228 5.95 -4.25 12.23
C ILE A 228 6.09 -3.23 11.11
N ALA A 229 5.13 -3.21 10.16
CA ALA A 229 5.13 -2.20 9.10
C ALA A 229 3.74 -1.66 8.85
N ALA A 230 3.64 -0.34 8.69
CA ALA A 230 2.43 0.39 8.37
C ALA A 230 2.45 0.83 6.90
N LEU A 231 1.30 0.76 6.24
CA LEU A 231 1.12 1.18 4.86
C LEU A 231 0.04 2.27 4.77
N GLY A 232 0.35 3.33 4.08
CA GLY A 232 -0.62 4.39 3.77
C GLY A 232 -0.19 5.11 2.51
N ILE A 233 -1.00 5.00 1.45
CA ILE A 233 -0.69 5.57 0.14
C ILE A 233 -1.76 6.57 -0.29
N LYS A 234 -1.39 7.44 -1.20
CA LYS A 234 -2.30 8.29 -1.96
C LYS A 234 -2.03 8.12 -3.45
N VAL A 235 -3.09 8.09 -4.24
CA VAL A 235 -3.01 8.14 -5.69
C VAL A 235 -3.70 9.41 -6.18
N SER A 236 -3.04 10.14 -7.06
CA SER A 236 -3.56 11.32 -7.73
C SER A 236 -3.16 11.27 -9.20
N ARG A 237 -4.12 11.34 -10.11
CA ARG A 237 -3.88 11.24 -11.57
C ARG A 237 -3.01 10.04 -11.95
N ASN A 238 -3.32 8.86 -11.43
CA ASN A 238 -2.58 7.60 -11.54
C ASN A 238 -1.16 7.62 -10.93
N CYS A 239 -0.73 8.69 -10.30
CA CYS A 239 0.59 8.78 -9.65
C CYS A 239 0.47 8.60 -8.15
N THR A 240 1.39 7.81 -7.59
CA THR A 240 1.42 7.47 -6.16
C THR A 240 2.32 8.42 -5.38
N TYR A 241 1.99 8.64 -4.11
CA TYR A 241 2.85 9.22 -3.10
C TYR A 241 2.46 8.74 -1.69
N HIS A 242 3.23 9.07 -0.66
CA HIS A 242 3.32 8.30 0.57
C HIS A 242 3.78 6.86 0.30
N GLY A 243 3.66 5.95 1.25
CA GLY A 243 4.20 4.62 1.05
C GLY A 243 4.11 3.72 2.27
N VAL A 244 5.25 3.19 2.71
CA VAL A 244 5.36 2.20 3.77
C VAL A 244 6.40 2.64 4.81
N ALA A 245 6.14 2.31 6.06
CA ALA A 245 7.05 2.52 7.17
C ALA A 245 7.35 1.17 7.84
N LEU A 246 8.63 0.78 7.92
CA LEU A 246 9.13 -0.41 8.58
C LEU A 246 9.81 -0.01 9.89
N ASN A 247 9.35 -0.56 11.00
CA ASN A 247 9.93 -0.34 12.32
C ASN A 247 11.20 -1.21 12.47
N VAL A 248 12.35 -0.56 12.74
CA VAL A 248 13.65 -1.24 12.84
C VAL A 248 14.18 -1.27 14.26
N ALA A 249 14.46 -0.11 14.84
CA ALA A 249 14.94 0.03 16.21
C ALA A 249 14.53 1.40 16.75
N MET A 250 13.29 1.53 17.20
CA MET A 250 12.71 2.84 17.51
C MET A 250 12.09 2.89 18.91
N ASP A 251 11.82 4.10 19.42
CA ASP A 251 10.96 4.23 20.59
C ASP A 251 9.50 3.93 20.23
N LEU A 252 9.01 2.78 20.70
CA LEU A 252 7.63 2.34 20.47
C LEU A 252 6.61 2.95 21.46
N LYS A 253 7.06 3.65 22.52
CA LYS A 253 6.15 4.25 23.51
C LYS A 253 5.12 5.21 22.92
N PRO A 254 5.42 6.02 21.88
CA PRO A 254 4.41 6.87 21.26
C PRO A 254 3.21 6.11 20.69
N TYR A 255 3.36 4.85 20.27
CA TYR A 255 2.24 4.03 19.81
C TYR A 255 1.20 3.75 20.90
N SER A 256 1.57 3.74 22.19
CA SER A 256 0.62 3.57 23.30
C SER A 256 -0.30 4.79 23.49
N ARG A 257 -0.04 5.89 22.83
CA ARG A 257 -0.83 7.12 22.89
C ARG A 257 -1.83 7.27 21.75
N ILE A 258 -1.90 6.28 20.88
CA ILE A 258 -2.81 6.24 19.73
C ILE A 258 -3.43 4.85 19.60
N ASN A 259 -4.52 4.73 18.83
CA ASN A 259 -4.98 3.45 18.29
C ASN A 259 -4.38 3.29 16.88
N PRO A 260 -3.28 2.56 16.70
CA PRO A 260 -2.64 2.42 15.40
C PRO A 260 -3.63 1.88 14.37
N CYS A 261 -3.77 2.55 13.22
CA CYS A 261 -4.75 2.18 12.19
C CYS A 261 -6.21 2.12 12.68
N GLY A 262 -6.55 2.74 13.82
CA GLY A 262 -7.89 2.72 14.41
C GLY A 262 -8.22 1.47 15.22
N TYR A 263 -7.27 0.57 15.42
CA TYR A 263 -7.48 -0.68 16.16
C TYR A 263 -6.99 -0.55 17.59
N ALA A 264 -7.92 -0.60 18.55
CA ALA A 264 -7.58 -0.59 19.97
C ALA A 264 -6.80 -1.85 20.35
N GLY A 265 -5.72 -1.68 21.10
CA GLY A 265 -4.92 -2.80 21.59
C GLY A 265 -4.03 -3.49 20.55
N LEU A 266 -3.97 -2.98 19.32
CA LEU A 266 -3.04 -3.50 18.31
C LEU A 266 -1.59 -3.26 18.77
N GLN A 267 -0.86 -4.34 19.04
CA GLN A 267 0.54 -4.27 19.40
C GLN A 267 1.38 -3.83 18.21
N THR A 268 2.34 -2.94 18.47
CA THR A 268 3.32 -2.50 17.49
C THR A 268 4.70 -2.97 17.97
N VAL A 269 5.47 -3.53 17.06
CA VAL A 269 6.82 -4.05 17.30
C VAL A 269 7.79 -3.47 16.27
N ASP A 270 9.07 -3.62 16.54
CA ASP A 270 10.15 -3.38 15.61
C ASP A 270 11.08 -4.61 15.54
N LEU A 271 12.05 -4.59 14.62
CA LEU A 271 13.00 -5.70 14.48
C LEU A 271 13.77 -5.93 15.78
N SER A 272 14.15 -4.88 16.50
CA SER A 272 14.93 -4.99 17.73
C SER A 272 14.17 -5.70 18.85
N THR A 273 12.89 -5.40 19.01
CA THR A 273 12.03 -6.00 20.06
C THR A 273 11.69 -7.47 19.82
N ILE A 274 11.82 -7.93 18.59
CA ILE A 274 11.67 -9.35 18.23
C ILE A 274 13.02 -10.08 18.08
N GLY A 275 14.11 -9.47 18.57
CA GLY A 275 15.42 -10.10 18.66
C GLY A 275 16.31 -9.96 17.42
N VAL A 276 15.94 -9.13 16.44
CA VAL A 276 16.74 -8.85 15.24
C VAL A 276 17.41 -7.48 15.37
N HIS A 277 18.73 -7.48 15.52
CA HIS A 277 19.51 -6.26 15.69
C HIS A 277 20.17 -5.86 14.38
N VAL A 278 19.55 -4.91 13.69
CA VAL A 278 20.02 -4.36 12.41
C VAL A 278 19.96 -2.83 12.46
N GLY A 279 20.91 -2.17 11.82
CA GLY A 279 20.95 -0.72 11.71
C GLY A 279 19.92 -0.18 10.68
N TRP A 280 19.52 1.07 10.86
CA TRP A 280 18.60 1.75 9.93
C TRP A 280 19.10 1.70 8.49
N ALA A 281 20.38 1.99 8.26
CA ALA A 281 20.96 2.06 6.91
C ALA A 281 20.90 0.72 6.18
N GLU A 282 21.20 -0.39 6.88
CA GLU A 282 21.13 -1.73 6.32
C GLU A 282 19.67 -2.12 6.00
N ALA A 283 18.75 -1.87 6.94
CA ALA A 283 17.34 -2.14 6.73
C ALA A 283 16.76 -1.30 5.57
N ALA A 284 17.17 -0.03 5.45
CA ALA A 284 16.77 0.86 4.36
C ALA A 284 17.29 0.37 3.01
N ASP A 285 18.54 -0.06 2.94
CA ASP A 285 19.14 -0.60 1.70
C ASP A 285 18.40 -1.85 1.22
N ILE A 286 18.19 -2.83 2.11
CA ILE A 286 17.47 -4.07 1.77
C ILE A 286 16.01 -3.77 1.38
N LEU A 287 15.29 -2.93 2.13
CA LEU A 287 13.92 -2.56 1.80
C LEU A 287 13.85 -1.84 0.44
N GLY A 288 14.79 -0.92 0.20
CA GLY A 288 14.89 -0.18 -1.06
C GLY A 288 15.10 -1.12 -2.27
N GLN A 289 16.02 -2.06 -2.16
CA GLN A 289 16.27 -3.08 -3.20
C GLN A 289 15.03 -3.95 -3.45
N ARG A 290 14.35 -4.41 -2.38
CA ARG A 290 13.14 -5.23 -2.50
C ARG A 290 11.99 -4.45 -3.12
N LEU A 291 11.79 -3.19 -2.72
CA LEU A 291 10.78 -2.32 -3.34
C LEU A 291 11.09 -2.07 -4.82
N ALA A 292 12.32 -1.74 -5.17
CA ALA A 292 12.72 -1.55 -6.56
C ALA A 292 12.40 -2.79 -7.41
N SER A 293 12.80 -3.98 -6.94
CA SER A 293 12.54 -5.24 -7.64
C SER A 293 11.05 -5.62 -7.72
N GLN A 294 10.27 -5.42 -6.64
CA GLN A 294 8.85 -5.80 -6.62
C GLN A 294 7.96 -4.83 -7.39
N LEU A 295 8.40 -3.57 -7.53
CA LEU A 295 7.65 -2.51 -8.22
C LEU A 295 8.01 -2.39 -9.70
N GLU A 296 8.94 -3.20 -10.20
CA GLU A 296 9.13 -3.35 -11.65
C GLU A 296 7.87 -3.93 -12.30
N PRO A 297 7.48 -3.42 -13.49
CA PRO A 297 6.29 -3.87 -14.24
C PRO A 297 6.32 -5.35 -14.64
#